data_3e576473e3c77452658fc208681e6edd
#
_entry.id   3e576473e3c77452658fc208681e6edd
#
_cell.length_a   1.000
_cell.length_b   1.000
_cell.length_c   1.000
_cell.angle_alpha   90.00
_cell.angle_beta   90.00
_cell.angle_gamma   90.00
#
_symmetry.space_group_name_H-M   'P 1'
#
loop_
_entity.id
_entity.type
_entity.pdbx_description
1 polymer ?
#
loop_
_entity_poly.entity_id
_entity_poly.type
_entity_poly.pdbx_seq_one_letter_code
_entity_poly.pdbx_strand_id
1 'polypeptide(L)'
;MSTPTIQRGQVDGMNIHWSQWSLDAFLDCQKRLGLTGLELWGAMPHLWIDSLGYYDVVSIRHKIEGHNLQAHVLCPENVISPYQVNPQENLYQTQCARYFENGIRCAAELGCTYLSINSGWGYWNENREEAWKRSRDMLRHLAEFAQGEGIVLTLESLRPQESQLVVTLADTKRMFDEVAHPNLKVMVDTVAMSVSGETLDQWFETFGDDVRNTHFVDCNPYGHLIWGDGDRDLASWVETLNKYHYQGYLGQEITDEHYLLDPVAADFQNIHNLERYFADER
;
A
#
# COMPACT_ATOMS: atom_id res chain seq x y z
N MET A 1 31.45 6.21 8.74
CA MET A 1 30.39 5.52 7.99
C MET A 1 29.55 6.59 7.33
N SER A 2 29.11 6.41 6.09
CA SER A 2 28.15 7.33 5.46
C SER A 2 26.83 7.27 6.23
N THR A 3 26.12 8.38 6.38
CA THR A 3 24.77 8.36 6.96
C THR A 3 23.87 7.54 6.04
N PRO A 4 23.01 6.65 6.56
CA PRO A 4 22.06 5.90 5.75
C PRO A 4 21.12 6.85 5.01
N THR A 5 20.77 6.50 3.78
CA THR A 5 20.01 7.38 2.88
C THR A 5 18.93 6.65 2.13
N ILE A 6 17.87 7.38 1.77
CA ILE A 6 16.83 6.99 0.82
C ILE A 6 16.82 7.99 -0.34
N GLN A 7 16.26 7.61 -1.48
CA GLN A 7 16.05 8.56 -2.57
C GLN A 7 14.69 9.25 -2.39
N ARG A 8 14.62 10.57 -2.58
CA ARG A 8 13.33 11.29 -2.51
C ARG A 8 12.29 10.68 -3.46
N GLY A 9 12.70 10.27 -4.65
CA GLY A 9 11.84 9.62 -5.63
C GLY A 9 11.32 8.22 -5.26
N GLN A 10 11.76 7.64 -4.13
CA GLN A 10 11.18 6.42 -3.57
C GLN A 10 10.01 6.73 -2.63
N VAL A 11 9.87 7.96 -2.15
CA VAL A 11 8.82 8.34 -1.20
C VAL A 11 7.56 8.72 -1.95
N ASP A 12 6.51 7.94 -1.76
CA ASP A 12 5.21 8.14 -2.37
C ASP A 12 4.22 8.72 -1.35
N GLY A 13 3.73 9.93 -1.60
CA GLY A 13 2.63 10.49 -0.83
C GLY A 13 1.35 9.70 -1.08
N MET A 14 0.51 9.53 -0.04
CA MET A 14 -0.76 8.81 -0.13
C MET A 14 -1.93 9.69 0.29
N ASN A 15 -3.04 9.57 -0.42
CA ASN A 15 -4.19 10.48 -0.26
C ASN A 15 -5.25 10.03 0.76
N ILE A 16 -5.00 9.02 1.58
CA ILE A 16 -6.03 8.46 2.46
C ILE A 16 -6.48 9.44 3.56
N HIS A 17 -5.55 10.12 4.22
CA HIS A 17 -5.88 11.16 5.22
C HIS A 17 -6.33 12.49 4.58
N TRP A 18 -6.39 12.56 3.25
CA TRP A 18 -6.97 13.66 2.48
C TRP A 18 -8.43 13.41 2.07
N SER A 19 -9.06 12.36 2.59
CA SER A 19 -10.41 11.92 2.18
C SER A 19 -11.53 12.97 2.32
N GLN A 20 -11.30 14.05 3.07
CA GLN A 20 -12.22 15.18 3.20
C GLN A 20 -11.78 16.44 2.43
N TRP A 21 -10.73 16.32 1.62
CA TRP A 21 -10.14 17.39 0.81
C TRP A 21 -10.21 17.05 -0.67
N SER A 22 -10.05 18.03 -1.54
CA SER A 22 -10.01 17.75 -2.98
C SER A 22 -8.71 17.05 -3.39
N LEU A 23 -8.76 16.24 -4.45
CA LEU A 23 -7.56 15.64 -5.04
C LEU A 23 -6.54 16.72 -5.46
N ASP A 24 -7.00 17.84 -6.03
CA ASP A 24 -6.11 18.94 -6.44
C ASP A 24 -5.34 19.54 -5.24
N ALA A 25 -5.98 19.67 -4.07
CA ALA A 25 -5.30 20.14 -2.85
C ALA A 25 -4.21 19.16 -2.38
N PHE A 26 -4.46 17.85 -2.47
CA PHE A 26 -3.47 16.82 -2.20
C PHE A 26 -2.30 16.92 -3.18
N LEU A 27 -2.56 16.94 -4.47
CA LEU A 27 -1.52 17.01 -5.52
C LEU A 27 -0.66 18.27 -5.40
N ASP A 28 -1.28 19.42 -5.13
CA ASP A 28 -0.56 20.67 -4.86
C ASP A 28 0.37 20.55 -3.64
N CYS A 29 -0.07 19.87 -2.57
CA CYS A 29 0.74 19.62 -1.40
C CYS A 29 1.95 18.76 -1.74
N GLN A 30 1.76 17.61 -2.39
CA GLN A 30 2.84 16.67 -2.76
C GLN A 30 3.88 17.35 -3.66
N LYS A 31 3.42 18.13 -4.64
CA LYS A 31 4.31 18.94 -5.49
C LYS A 31 5.14 19.96 -4.68
N ARG A 32 4.53 20.65 -3.71
CA ARG A 32 5.24 21.62 -2.84
C ARG A 32 6.28 20.94 -1.94
N LEU A 33 6.06 19.69 -1.57
CA LEU A 33 7.00 18.85 -0.83
C LEU A 33 8.16 18.32 -1.70
N GLY A 34 8.12 18.57 -3.02
CA GLY A 34 9.12 18.08 -3.96
C GLY A 34 9.09 16.58 -4.17
N LEU A 35 7.97 15.92 -3.86
CA LEU A 35 7.77 14.52 -4.22
C LEU A 35 7.51 14.39 -5.72
N THR A 36 7.78 13.21 -6.27
CA THR A 36 7.54 12.88 -7.68
C THR A 36 6.64 11.67 -7.85
N GLY A 37 6.46 10.89 -6.79
CA GLY A 37 5.69 9.66 -6.76
C GLY A 37 4.48 9.72 -5.84
N LEU A 38 3.48 8.92 -6.15
CA LEU A 38 2.26 8.75 -5.37
C LEU A 38 1.89 7.27 -5.25
N GLU A 39 1.42 6.88 -4.08
CA GLU A 39 0.51 5.76 -3.92
C GLU A 39 -0.91 6.30 -3.84
N LEU A 40 -1.76 5.94 -4.81
CA LEU A 40 -3.12 6.46 -4.85
C LEU A 40 -4.07 5.49 -4.13
N TRP A 41 -4.67 5.93 -3.02
CA TRP A 41 -5.78 5.22 -2.41
C TRP A 41 -7.03 5.33 -3.30
N GLY A 42 -7.47 4.17 -3.80
CA GLY A 42 -8.54 4.04 -4.78
C GLY A 42 -9.91 3.97 -4.14
N ALA A 43 -10.34 5.07 -3.52
CA ALA A 43 -11.69 5.25 -2.96
C ALA A 43 -12.21 6.67 -3.14
N MET A 44 -13.51 6.83 -2.92
CA MET A 44 -14.14 8.16 -2.88
C MET A 44 -13.58 9.01 -1.72
N PRO A 45 -13.44 10.33 -1.92
CA PRO A 45 -13.96 11.12 -3.06
C PRO A 45 -13.00 11.23 -4.26
N HIS A 46 -11.81 10.67 -4.21
CA HIS A 46 -10.77 10.93 -5.19
C HIS A 46 -10.84 10.03 -6.43
N LEU A 47 -11.23 8.77 -6.24
CA LEU A 47 -11.32 7.80 -7.32
C LEU A 47 -12.48 6.85 -7.08
N TRP A 48 -13.35 6.71 -8.07
CA TRP A 48 -14.46 5.75 -8.02
C TRP A 48 -14.08 4.45 -8.72
N ILE A 49 -14.08 3.36 -7.95
CA ILE A 49 -13.96 1.99 -8.46
C ILE A 49 -15.07 1.16 -7.82
N ASP A 50 -15.79 0.38 -8.62
CA ASP A 50 -16.74 -0.61 -8.12
C ASP A 50 -16.74 -1.86 -9.03
N SER A 51 -17.67 -2.80 -8.77
CA SER A 51 -17.79 -4.02 -9.58
C SER A 51 -18.36 -3.81 -10.99
N LEU A 52 -18.83 -2.61 -11.30
CA LEU A 52 -19.38 -2.25 -12.62
C LEU A 52 -18.35 -1.53 -13.49
N GLY A 53 -17.39 -0.85 -12.86
CA GLY A 53 -16.35 -0.11 -13.57
C GLY A 53 -15.58 0.86 -12.67
N TYR A 54 -14.96 1.84 -13.31
CA TYR A 54 -14.25 2.95 -12.70
C TYR A 54 -14.45 4.20 -13.55
N TYR A 55 -14.27 5.40 -12.96
CA TYR A 55 -14.63 6.64 -13.62
C TYR A 55 -13.50 7.66 -13.57
N ASP A 56 -13.42 8.44 -14.66
CA ASP A 56 -12.56 9.63 -14.79
C ASP A 56 -11.04 9.38 -14.63
N VAL A 57 -10.57 8.16 -14.79
CA VAL A 57 -9.16 7.80 -14.59
C VAL A 57 -8.22 8.60 -15.48
N VAL A 58 -8.59 8.82 -16.74
CA VAL A 58 -7.79 9.65 -17.68
C VAL A 58 -7.67 11.10 -17.18
N SER A 59 -8.75 11.66 -16.64
CA SER A 59 -8.74 13.02 -16.07
C SER A 59 -7.86 13.06 -14.82
N ILE A 60 -7.95 12.05 -13.95
CA ILE A 60 -7.12 11.93 -12.75
C ILE A 60 -5.64 11.81 -13.12
N ARG A 61 -5.29 10.95 -14.09
CA ARG A 61 -3.93 10.84 -14.60
C ARG A 61 -3.39 12.17 -15.11
N HIS A 62 -4.16 12.88 -15.94
CA HIS A 62 -3.74 14.20 -16.43
C HIS A 62 -3.54 15.22 -15.31
N LYS A 63 -4.34 15.17 -14.24
CA LYS A 63 -4.13 16.01 -13.06
C LYS A 63 -2.81 15.70 -12.37
N ILE A 64 -2.53 14.41 -12.13
CA ILE A 64 -1.28 13.94 -11.52
C ILE A 64 -0.07 14.38 -12.37
N GLU A 65 -0.09 14.12 -13.67
CA GLU A 65 0.96 14.52 -14.61
C GLU A 65 1.13 16.05 -14.68
N GLY A 66 0.03 16.81 -14.63
CA GLY A 66 0.03 18.27 -14.61
C GLY A 66 0.69 18.88 -13.36
N HIS A 67 0.79 18.10 -12.28
CA HIS A 67 1.55 18.47 -11.09
C HIS A 67 3.01 17.98 -11.12
N ASN A 68 3.47 17.35 -12.21
CA ASN A 68 4.75 16.66 -12.35
C ASN A 68 4.91 15.48 -11.37
N LEU A 69 3.82 14.79 -11.10
CA LEU A 69 3.75 13.60 -10.24
C LEU A 69 3.45 12.37 -11.11
N GLN A 70 3.73 11.18 -10.58
CA GLN A 70 3.39 9.90 -11.18
C GLN A 70 2.77 8.99 -10.12
N ALA A 71 1.68 8.31 -10.45
CA ALA A 71 1.16 7.24 -9.61
C ALA A 71 2.01 5.97 -9.83
N HIS A 72 2.70 5.53 -8.79
CA HIS A 72 3.49 4.30 -8.84
C HIS A 72 2.69 3.08 -8.40
N VAL A 73 1.84 3.27 -7.40
CA VAL A 73 1.01 2.23 -6.79
C VAL A 73 -0.44 2.68 -6.75
N LEU A 74 -1.36 1.79 -7.07
CA LEU A 74 -2.78 1.94 -6.74
C LEU A 74 -3.11 1.01 -5.57
N CYS A 75 -3.72 1.55 -4.52
CA CYS A 75 -4.27 0.82 -3.39
C CYS A 75 -5.81 0.92 -3.42
N PRO A 76 -6.54 0.01 -4.11
CA PRO A 76 -7.99 0.02 -4.04
C PRO A 76 -8.45 -0.30 -2.62
N GLU A 77 -9.44 0.44 -2.12
CA GLU A 77 -9.99 0.19 -0.78
C GLU A 77 -10.48 -1.26 -0.65
N ASN A 78 -9.95 -2.01 0.30
CA ASN A 78 -10.30 -3.41 0.49
C ASN A 78 -10.25 -3.88 1.96
N VAL A 79 -10.24 -2.93 2.91
CA VAL A 79 -10.31 -3.22 4.36
C VAL A 79 -11.70 -2.93 4.90
N ILE A 80 -12.28 -1.76 4.61
CA ILE A 80 -13.57 -1.30 5.16
C ILE A 80 -14.71 -1.45 4.14
N SER A 81 -14.39 -1.47 2.87
CA SER A 81 -15.34 -1.54 1.76
C SER A 81 -16.11 -2.87 1.71
N PRO A 82 -17.27 -2.92 1.03
CA PRO A 82 -17.99 -4.18 0.81
C PRO A 82 -17.19 -5.22 0.01
N TYR A 83 -16.15 -4.80 -0.72
CA TYR A 83 -15.33 -5.70 -1.54
C TYR A 83 -14.15 -6.25 -0.74
N GLN A 84 -14.01 -7.58 -0.75
CA GLN A 84 -12.89 -8.28 -0.16
C GLN A 84 -12.46 -9.47 -1.01
N VAL A 85 -11.25 -9.95 -0.80
CA VAL A 85 -10.64 -11.01 -1.61
C VAL A 85 -11.30 -12.39 -1.41
N ASN A 86 -11.94 -12.62 -0.26
CA ASN A 86 -12.37 -13.97 0.13
C ASN A 86 -13.85 -14.11 0.57
N PRO A 87 -14.83 -13.43 -0.08
CA PRO A 87 -16.22 -13.57 0.35
C PRO A 87 -16.69 -15.01 0.23
N GLN A 88 -17.58 -15.42 1.15
CA GLN A 88 -18.08 -16.79 1.20
C GLN A 88 -19.15 -17.06 0.13
N GLU A 89 -19.99 -16.06 -0.14
CA GLU A 89 -21.13 -16.20 -1.05
C GLU A 89 -20.70 -16.04 -2.52
N ASN A 90 -21.09 -16.99 -3.37
CA ASN A 90 -20.72 -17.01 -4.79
C ASN A 90 -21.04 -15.71 -5.54
N LEU A 91 -22.18 -15.07 -5.22
CA LEU A 91 -22.56 -13.80 -5.83
C LEU A 91 -21.53 -12.72 -5.49
N TYR A 92 -21.12 -12.62 -4.24
CA TYR A 92 -20.15 -11.63 -3.80
C TYR A 92 -18.73 -11.95 -4.30
N GLN A 93 -18.37 -13.22 -4.44
CA GLN A 93 -17.11 -13.61 -5.09
C GLN A 93 -17.00 -13.01 -6.50
N THR A 94 -18.06 -13.10 -7.30
CA THR A 94 -18.07 -12.52 -8.64
C THR A 94 -17.97 -10.99 -8.61
N GLN A 95 -18.68 -10.33 -7.69
CA GLN A 95 -18.63 -8.86 -7.57
C GLN A 95 -17.25 -8.39 -7.09
N CYS A 96 -16.66 -9.09 -6.13
CA CYS A 96 -15.33 -8.76 -5.63
C CYS A 96 -14.24 -9.00 -6.69
N ALA A 97 -14.30 -10.11 -7.42
CA ALA A 97 -13.38 -10.35 -8.54
C ALA A 97 -13.42 -9.20 -9.56
N ARG A 98 -14.62 -8.78 -9.99
CA ARG A 98 -14.78 -7.64 -10.91
C ARG A 98 -14.27 -6.33 -10.35
N TYR A 99 -14.47 -6.07 -9.06
CA TYR A 99 -13.94 -4.89 -8.41
C TYR A 99 -12.41 -4.83 -8.50
N PHE A 100 -11.74 -5.91 -8.13
CA PHE A 100 -10.27 -5.96 -8.20
C PHE A 100 -9.75 -5.97 -9.64
N GLU A 101 -10.42 -6.66 -10.57
CA GLU A 101 -10.10 -6.60 -11.99
C GLU A 101 -10.23 -5.17 -12.55
N ASN A 102 -11.26 -4.43 -12.14
CA ASN A 102 -11.41 -3.02 -12.49
C ASN A 102 -10.34 -2.15 -11.83
N GLY A 103 -9.96 -2.44 -10.59
CA GLY A 103 -8.80 -1.80 -9.93
C GLY A 103 -7.51 -2.02 -10.72
N ILE A 104 -7.26 -3.23 -11.19
CA ILE A 104 -6.07 -3.57 -11.99
C ILE A 104 -6.07 -2.79 -13.32
N ARG A 105 -7.20 -2.74 -14.05
CA ARG A 105 -7.33 -1.93 -15.27
C ARG A 105 -7.13 -0.44 -14.99
N CYS A 106 -7.72 0.04 -13.89
CA CYS A 106 -7.56 1.41 -13.44
C CYS A 106 -6.09 1.74 -13.16
N ALA A 107 -5.35 0.85 -12.48
CA ALA A 107 -3.91 1.00 -12.25
C ALA A 107 -3.13 1.09 -13.56
N ALA A 108 -3.45 0.25 -14.54
CA ALA A 108 -2.83 0.27 -15.86
C ALA A 108 -3.10 1.60 -16.60
N GLU A 109 -4.33 2.11 -16.57
CA GLU A 109 -4.67 3.41 -17.16
C GLU A 109 -4.03 4.60 -16.45
N LEU A 110 -3.83 4.52 -15.12
CA LEU A 110 -3.09 5.52 -14.35
C LEU A 110 -1.59 5.51 -14.66
N GLY A 111 -1.07 4.41 -15.22
CA GLY A 111 0.35 4.21 -15.46
C GLY A 111 1.11 3.70 -14.24
N CYS A 112 0.42 3.10 -13.28
CA CYS A 112 1.02 2.47 -12.12
C CYS A 112 1.86 1.25 -12.52
N THR A 113 2.85 0.92 -11.69
CA THR A 113 3.61 -0.35 -11.79
C THR A 113 2.99 -1.42 -10.91
N TYR A 114 2.48 -1.03 -9.74
CA TYR A 114 1.97 -1.93 -8.72
C TYR A 114 0.51 -1.65 -8.36
N LEU A 115 -0.15 -2.71 -7.89
CA LEU A 115 -1.41 -2.60 -7.17
C LEU A 115 -1.25 -3.35 -5.84
N SER A 116 -1.43 -2.64 -4.72
CA SER A 116 -1.44 -3.24 -3.40
C SER A 116 -2.78 -3.94 -3.14
N ILE A 117 -2.70 -5.13 -2.54
CA ILE A 117 -3.85 -5.98 -2.25
C ILE A 117 -3.58 -6.79 -0.98
N ASN A 118 -4.61 -6.98 -0.16
CA ASN A 118 -4.51 -7.86 1.00
C ASN A 118 -5.20 -9.22 0.77
N SER A 119 -5.20 -10.08 1.77
CA SER A 119 -5.83 -11.40 1.70
C SER A 119 -7.34 -11.40 1.93
N GLY A 120 -7.95 -10.24 2.19
CA GLY A 120 -9.26 -10.16 2.80
C GLY A 120 -9.24 -10.56 4.29
N TRP A 121 -10.37 -10.36 4.94
CA TRP A 121 -10.42 -10.53 6.40
C TRP A 121 -10.85 -11.95 6.84
N GLY A 122 -11.76 -12.64 6.08
CA GLY A 122 -12.44 -13.84 6.55
C GLY A 122 -13.45 -13.55 7.68
N TYR A 123 -14.52 -14.32 7.77
CA TYR A 123 -15.43 -14.16 8.91
C TYR A 123 -14.84 -14.79 10.17
N TRP A 124 -14.92 -14.12 11.30
CA TRP A 124 -14.42 -14.62 12.59
C TRP A 124 -15.11 -15.90 13.08
N ASN A 125 -16.28 -16.20 12.54
CA ASN A 125 -17.08 -17.38 12.86
C ASN A 125 -17.07 -18.46 11.76
N GLU A 126 -16.17 -18.36 10.78
CA GLU A 126 -15.99 -19.40 9.77
C GLU A 126 -14.70 -20.21 9.98
N ASN A 127 -14.55 -21.29 9.24
CA ASN A 127 -13.31 -22.05 9.23
C ASN A 127 -12.22 -21.25 8.50
N ARG A 128 -11.13 -20.90 9.21
CA ARG A 128 -10.03 -20.11 8.68
C ARG A 128 -9.41 -20.72 7.41
N GLU A 129 -9.27 -22.04 7.36
CA GLU A 129 -8.67 -22.71 6.19
C GLU A 129 -9.57 -22.65 4.95
N GLU A 130 -10.89 -22.62 5.10
CA GLU A 130 -11.80 -22.44 3.96
C GLU A 130 -11.75 -20.99 3.44
N ALA A 131 -11.69 -19.99 4.33
CA ALA A 131 -11.45 -18.60 3.96
C ALA A 131 -10.07 -18.42 3.30
N TRP A 132 -9.05 -19.10 3.83
CA TRP A 132 -7.69 -19.12 3.28
C TRP A 132 -7.65 -19.61 1.83
N LYS A 133 -8.30 -20.73 1.55
CA LYS A 133 -8.37 -21.31 0.20
C LYS A 133 -9.04 -20.35 -0.79
N ARG A 134 -10.16 -19.71 -0.38
CA ARG A 134 -10.84 -18.72 -1.23
C ARG A 134 -9.93 -17.52 -1.52
N SER A 135 -9.24 -17.01 -0.50
CA SER A 135 -8.27 -15.93 -0.64
C SER A 135 -7.14 -16.30 -1.61
N ARG A 136 -6.49 -17.46 -1.38
CA ARG A 136 -5.43 -17.97 -2.24
C ARG A 136 -5.87 -18.10 -3.70
N ASP A 137 -7.03 -18.66 -3.94
CA ASP A 137 -7.52 -18.92 -5.30
C ASP A 137 -7.91 -17.61 -6.01
N MET A 138 -8.49 -16.64 -5.29
CA MET A 138 -8.76 -15.30 -5.80
C MET A 138 -7.46 -14.53 -6.09
N LEU A 139 -6.50 -14.54 -5.18
CA LEU A 139 -5.21 -13.87 -5.38
C LEU A 139 -4.46 -14.44 -6.59
N ARG A 140 -4.52 -15.77 -6.81
CA ARG A 140 -3.94 -16.39 -8.02
C ARG A 140 -4.64 -15.91 -9.28
N HIS A 141 -5.97 -15.90 -9.30
CA HIS A 141 -6.75 -15.38 -10.42
C HIS A 141 -6.39 -13.92 -10.72
N LEU A 142 -6.34 -13.08 -9.70
CA LEU A 142 -6.02 -11.67 -9.87
C LEU A 142 -4.56 -11.43 -10.30
N ALA A 143 -3.61 -12.26 -9.82
CA ALA A 143 -2.21 -12.17 -10.26
C ALA A 143 -2.05 -12.53 -11.74
N GLU A 144 -2.78 -13.55 -12.22
CA GLU A 144 -2.82 -13.91 -13.65
C GLU A 144 -3.48 -12.79 -14.48
N PHE A 145 -4.59 -12.23 -13.99
CA PHE A 145 -5.26 -11.12 -14.66
C PHE A 145 -4.36 -9.87 -14.72
N ALA A 146 -3.73 -9.49 -13.62
CA ALA A 146 -2.83 -8.35 -13.55
C ALA A 146 -1.61 -8.49 -14.47
N GLN A 147 -1.08 -9.71 -14.63
CA GLN A 147 -0.02 -9.97 -15.59
C GLN A 147 -0.45 -9.64 -17.03
N GLY A 148 -1.70 -9.93 -17.39
CA GLY A 148 -2.28 -9.58 -18.69
C GLY A 148 -2.40 -8.08 -18.93
N GLU A 149 -2.58 -7.31 -17.87
CA GLU A 149 -2.69 -5.84 -17.91
C GLU A 149 -1.34 -5.12 -17.67
N GLY A 150 -0.26 -5.88 -17.44
CA GLY A 150 1.08 -5.32 -17.18
C GLY A 150 1.28 -4.75 -15.77
N ILE A 151 0.41 -5.09 -14.83
CA ILE A 151 0.46 -4.66 -13.43
C ILE A 151 0.99 -5.80 -12.56
N VAL A 152 1.83 -5.49 -11.56
CA VAL A 152 2.29 -6.45 -10.55
C VAL A 152 1.49 -6.26 -9.26
N LEU A 153 0.97 -7.35 -8.70
CA LEU A 153 0.31 -7.32 -7.40
C LEU A 153 1.33 -7.37 -6.26
N THR A 154 1.09 -6.61 -5.20
CA THR A 154 1.88 -6.63 -3.97
C THR A 154 0.99 -6.98 -2.78
N LEU A 155 1.24 -8.16 -2.19
CA LEU A 155 0.45 -8.68 -1.06
C LEU A 155 0.85 -8.02 0.24
N GLU A 156 -0.12 -7.39 0.89
CA GLU A 156 -0.02 -6.75 2.19
C GLU A 156 -0.44 -7.69 3.31
N SER A 157 0.30 -7.65 4.44
CA SER A 157 -0.18 -8.18 5.71
C SER A 157 -0.99 -7.12 6.46
N LEU A 158 -2.04 -7.54 7.14
CA LEU A 158 -2.93 -6.67 7.89
C LEU A 158 -2.73 -6.86 9.41
N ARG A 159 -3.23 -5.89 10.19
CA ARG A 159 -3.27 -6.04 11.65
C ARG A 159 -4.29 -7.11 12.06
N PRO A 160 -4.15 -7.76 13.24
CA PRO A 160 -5.09 -8.78 13.71
C PRO A 160 -6.55 -8.32 13.82
N GLN A 161 -6.79 -7.02 13.92
CA GLN A 161 -8.14 -6.44 13.96
C GLN A 161 -8.81 -6.37 12.58
N GLU A 162 -8.02 -6.44 11.51
CA GLU A 162 -8.47 -6.25 10.13
C GLU A 162 -8.59 -7.57 9.39
N SER A 163 -7.85 -8.59 9.78
CA SER A 163 -7.87 -9.91 9.14
C SER A 163 -7.55 -11.03 10.13
N GLN A 164 -8.12 -12.21 9.88
CA GLN A 164 -7.67 -13.44 10.52
C GLN A 164 -6.78 -14.31 9.61
N LEU A 165 -6.45 -13.84 8.40
CA LEU A 165 -5.73 -14.64 7.41
C LEU A 165 -4.25 -14.28 7.36
N VAL A 166 -3.87 -13.28 6.57
CA VAL A 166 -2.47 -12.86 6.41
C VAL A 166 -2.19 -11.69 7.36
N VAL A 167 -1.59 -12.00 8.51
CA VAL A 167 -1.33 -11.06 9.61
C VAL A 167 0.15 -11.01 9.97
N THR A 168 0.85 -12.12 9.78
CA THR A 168 2.27 -12.28 10.14
C THR A 168 3.12 -12.52 8.92
N LEU A 169 4.44 -12.35 9.08
CA LEU A 169 5.44 -12.76 8.10
C LEU A 169 5.26 -14.23 7.66
N ALA A 170 4.98 -15.11 8.64
CA ALA A 170 4.75 -16.54 8.37
C ALA A 170 3.48 -16.77 7.55
N ASP A 171 2.39 -16.04 7.85
CA ASP A 171 1.15 -16.11 7.05
C ASP A 171 1.40 -15.56 5.64
N THR A 172 2.10 -14.43 5.51
CA THR A 172 2.46 -13.84 4.21
C THR A 172 3.28 -14.82 3.38
N LYS A 173 4.30 -15.44 3.98
CA LYS A 173 5.14 -16.45 3.32
C LYS A 173 4.31 -17.65 2.85
N ARG A 174 3.43 -18.16 3.71
CA ARG A 174 2.53 -19.26 3.37
C ARG A 174 1.61 -18.90 2.19
N MET A 175 0.97 -17.73 2.23
CA MET A 175 0.07 -17.29 1.16
C MET A 175 0.83 -17.09 -0.16
N PHE A 176 1.97 -16.43 -0.11
CA PHE A 176 2.84 -16.21 -1.26
C PHE A 176 3.25 -17.53 -1.93
N ASP A 177 3.71 -18.49 -1.12
CA ASP A 177 4.12 -19.81 -1.62
C ASP A 177 2.94 -20.63 -2.18
N GLU A 178 1.76 -20.57 -1.52
CA GLU A 178 0.58 -21.30 -1.98
C GLU A 178 -0.08 -20.67 -3.21
N VAL A 179 -0.05 -19.35 -3.37
CA VAL A 179 -0.50 -18.68 -4.61
C VAL A 179 0.44 -19.05 -5.76
N ALA A 180 1.74 -19.10 -5.51
CA ALA A 180 2.77 -19.57 -6.44
C ALA A 180 2.69 -18.95 -7.85
N HIS A 181 2.49 -17.62 -7.92
CA HIS A 181 2.39 -16.89 -9.18
C HIS A 181 3.50 -15.83 -9.27
N PRO A 182 4.28 -15.77 -10.37
CA PRO A 182 5.43 -14.87 -10.49
C PRO A 182 5.05 -13.38 -10.44
N ASN A 183 3.81 -13.05 -10.75
CA ASN A 183 3.29 -11.69 -10.76
C ASN A 183 2.67 -11.26 -9.41
N LEU A 184 2.70 -12.12 -8.38
CA LEU A 184 2.44 -11.75 -7.01
C LEU A 184 3.78 -11.44 -6.34
N LYS A 185 3.89 -10.28 -5.75
CA LYS A 185 5.01 -9.79 -4.96
C LYS A 185 4.52 -9.45 -3.55
N VAL A 186 5.35 -8.85 -2.73
CA VAL A 186 5.06 -8.55 -1.34
C VAL A 186 5.23 -7.07 -1.08
N MET A 187 4.36 -6.51 -0.26
CA MET A 187 4.60 -5.23 0.40
C MET A 187 4.67 -5.41 1.91
N VAL A 188 5.36 -4.51 2.57
CA VAL A 188 5.48 -4.50 4.03
C VAL A 188 4.74 -3.27 4.56
N ASP A 189 3.65 -3.49 5.27
CA ASP A 189 3.11 -2.47 6.15
C ASP A 189 3.88 -2.48 7.46
N THR A 190 4.60 -1.38 7.73
CA THR A 190 5.46 -1.27 8.92
C THR A 190 4.67 -1.24 10.23
N VAL A 191 3.39 -0.85 10.20
CA VAL A 191 2.50 -0.90 11.36
C VAL A 191 2.06 -2.32 11.66
N ALA A 192 1.54 -3.04 10.66
CA ALA A 192 1.15 -4.45 10.81
C ALA A 192 2.35 -5.32 11.24
N MET A 193 3.53 -5.10 10.62
CA MET A 193 4.80 -5.72 11.01
C MET A 193 5.14 -5.45 12.49
N SER A 194 5.04 -4.19 12.94
CA SER A 194 5.35 -3.81 14.32
C SER A 194 4.36 -4.40 15.32
N VAL A 195 3.08 -4.42 15.00
CA VAL A 195 2.02 -5.05 15.82
C VAL A 195 2.26 -6.54 15.99
N SER A 196 2.75 -7.21 14.95
CA SER A 196 3.12 -8.63 14.98
C SER A 196 4.46 -8.90 15.70
N GLY A 197 5.18 -7.86 16.11
CA GLY A 197 6.47 -7.98 16.80
C GLY A 197 7.62 -8.40 15.87
N GLU A 198 7.48 -8.15 14.60
CA GLU A 198 8.43 -8.51 13.54
C GLU A 198 9.31 -7.31 13.17
N THR A 199 10.35 -7.55 12.36
CA THR A 199 11.31 -6.53 11.94
C THR A 199 11.48 -6.49 10.43
N LEU A 200 11.87 -5.33 9.88
CA LEU A 200 12.21 -5.19 8.47
C LEU A 200 13.30 -6.17 8.02
N ASP A 201 14.30 -6.44 8.87
CA ASP A 201 15.33 -7.44 8.59
C ASP A 201 14.73 -8.83 8.29
N GLN A 202 13.79 -9.29 9.13
CA GLN A 202 13.14 -10.58 8.93
C GLN A 202 12.36 -10.63 7.61
N TRP A 203 11.69 -9.54 7.24
CA TRP A 203 10.94 -9.45 5.99
C TRP A 203 11.88 -9.48 4.78
N PHE A 204 12.95 -8.69 4.78
CA PHE A 204 13.92 -8.70 3.69
C PHE A 204 14.74 -10.00 3.63
N GLU A 205 15.06 -10.64 4.76
CA GLU A 205 15.68 -11.97 4.78
C GLU A 205 14.78 -13.04 4.16
N THR A 206 13.46 -12.90 4.33
CA THR A 206 12.49 -13.88 3.84
C THR A 206 12.17 -13.71 2.36
N PHE A 207 11.99 -12.46 1.90
CA PHE A 207 11.44 -12.15 0.58
C PHE A 207 12.45 -11.47 -0.36
N GLY A 208 13.51 -10.87 0.16
CA GLY A 208 14.54 -10.20 -0.66
C GLY A 208 13.92 -9.22 -1.67
N ASP A 209 14.26 -9.41 -2.93
CA ASP A 209 13.79 -8.59 -4.04
C ASP A 209 12.29 -8.73 -4.34
N ASP A 210 11.58 -9.65 -3.70
CA ASP A 210 10.12 -9.74 -3.85
C ASP A 210 9.37 -8.67 -3.03
N VAL A 211 10.03 -7.96 -2.10
CA VAL A 211 9.47 -6.76 -1.47
C VAL A 211 9.55 -5.59 -2.45
N ARG A 212 8.41 -5.08 -2.94
CA ARG A 212 8.34 -4.07 -4.00
C ARG A 212 7.91 -2.69 -3.55
N ASN A 213 7.03 -2.62 -2.57
CA ASN A 213 6.63 -1.38 -1.90
C ASN A 213 6.43 -1.61 -0.40
N THR A 214 6.32 -0.54 0.34
CA THR A 214 6.07 -0.57 1.78
C THR A 214 5.09 0.54 2.12
N HIS A 215 4.23 0.34 3.12
CA HIS A 215 3.69 1.45 3.89
C HIS A 215 4.71 1.79 4.97
N PHE A 216 5.45 2.88 4.73
CA PHE A 216 6.61 3.26 5.54
C PHE A 216 6.29 4.47 6.41
N VAL A 217 5.65 4.20 7.53
CA VAL A 217 5.14 5.21 8.47
C VAL A 217 5.52 4.87 9.90
N ASP A 218 5.42 5.85 10.79
CA ASP A 218 5.62 5.65 12.22
C ASP A 218 4.39 5.00 12.87
N CYS A 219 4.53 4.43 14.06
CA CYS A 219 3.42 3.84 14.81
C CYS A 219 3.71 3.78 16.32
N ASN A 220 2.62 3.61 17.13
CA ASN A 220 2.72 3.40 18.58
C ASN A 220 1.47 2.66 19.14
N PRO A 221 1.43 1.32 19.17
CA PRO A 221 1.91 0.44 18.12
C PRO A 221 0.94 0.36 16.92
N TYR A 222 -0.32 0.84 17.07
CA TYR A 222 -1.42 0.56 16.14
C TYR A 222 -1.74 1.67 15.13
N GLY A 223 -1.34 2.91 15.37
CA GLY A 223 -1.65 4.04 14.49
C GLY A 223 -0.69 4.11 13.32
N HIS A 224 -1.20 4.44 12.13
CA HIS A 224 -0.37 4.86 11.01
C HIS A 224 -0.12 6.37 11.16
N LEU A 225 1.01 6.69 11.75
CA LEU A 225 1.36 8.04 12.19
C LEU A 225 2.42 8.65 11.26
N ILE A 226 2.47 9.98 11.23
CA ILE A 226 3.61 10.66 10.62
C ILE A 226 4.88 10.33 11.41
N TRP A 227 6.03 10.36 10.75
CA TRP A 227 7.31 10.17 11.41
C TRP A 227 7.53 11.22 12.52
N GLY A 228 7.79 10.73 13.72
CA GLY A 228 8.02 11.53 14.92
C GLY A 228 6.85 11.60 15.89
N ASP A 229 5.67 11.12 15.52
CA ASP A 229 4.50 11.04 16.42
C ASP A 229 4.34 9.64 17.04
N GLY A 230 5.06 8.64 16.50
CA GLY A 230 5.17 7.30 17.06
C GLY A 230 6.45 7.10 17.89
N ASP A 231 6.86 5.85 18.03
CA ASP A 231 8.04 5.47 18.79
C ASP A 231 9.01 4.58 18.00
N ARG A 232 8.88 4.53 16.66
CA ARG A 232 9.79 3.73 15.82
C ARG A 232 11.11 4.44 15.55
N ASP A 233 12.18 3.67 15.47
CA ASP A 233 13.52 4.19 15.17
C ASP A 233 13.71 4.30 13.65
N LEU A 234 13.37 5.47 13.09
CA LEU A 234 13.54 5.77 11.67
C LEU A 234 14.98 5.55 11.19
N ALA A 235 15.99 5.89 12.01
CA ALA A 235 17.38 5.70 11.62
C ALA A 235 17.70 4.21 11.38
N SER A 236 17.30 3.35 12.31
CA SER A 236 17.49 1.91 12.23
C SER A 236 16.75 1.31 11.01
N TRP A 237 15.55 1.81 10.70
CA TRP A 237 14.81 1.30 9.55
C TRP A 237 15.43 1.75 8.22
N VAL A 238 15.93 2.98 8.13
CA VAL A 238 16.68 3.43 6.95
C VAL A 238 18.00 2.65 6.80
N GLU A 239 18.69 2.32 7.91
CA GLU A 239 19.86 1.43 7.88
C GLU A 239 19.52 0.06 7.30
N THR A 240 18.37 -0.51 7.67
CA THR A 240 17.89 -1.79 7.15
C THR A 240 17.59 -1.70 5.64
N LEU A 241 16.89 -0.65 5.18
CA LEU A 241 16.67 -0.42 3.74
C LEU A 241 18.00 -0.39 2.96
N ASN A 242 19.00 0.30 3.49
CA ASN A 242 20.34 0.38 2.87
C ASN A 242 21.08 -0.96 2.90
N LYS A 243 21.00 -1.71 4.00
CA LYS A 243 21.61 -3.04 4.14
C LYS A 243 21.14 -3.99 3.04
N TYR A 244 19.86 -3.95 2.69
CA TYR A 244 19.26 -4.79 1.66
C TYR A 244 19.20 -4.12 0.28
N HIS A 245 19.80 -2.94 0.12
CA HIS A 245 19.79 -2.18 -1.14
C HIS A 245 18.38 -1.99 -1.72
N TYR A 246 17.42 -1.73 -0.85
CA TYR A 246 16.02 -1.61 -1.24
C TYR A 246 15.80 -0.47 -2.24
N GLN A 247 15.14 -0.78 -3.36
CA GLN A 247 14.87 0.16 -4.46
C GLN A 247 13.36 0.34 -4.71
N GLY A 248 12.52 -0.25 -3.87
CA GLY A 248 11.07 -0.14 -3.98
C GLY A 248 10.54 1.19 -3.41
N TYR A 249 9.23 1.35 -3.44
CA TYR A 249 8.56 2.57 -2.98
C TYR A 249 8.27 2.54 -1.48
N LEU A 250 8.22 3.74 -0.90
CA LEU A 250 7.97 4.03 0.51
C LEU A 250 6.67 4.84 0.63
N GLY A 251 5.53 4.16 0.53
CA GLY A 251 4.20 4.76 0.64
C GLY A 251 3.95 5.35 2.03
N GLN A 252 3.44 6.56 2.07
CA GLN A 252 3.16 7.29 3.32
C GLN A 252 1.69 7.12 3.70
N GLU A 253 1.31 5.89 4.09
CA GLU A 253 -0.07 5.57 4.51
C GLU A 253 -0.36 6.13 5.91
N ILE A 254 -0.72 7.39 5.97
CA ILE A 254 -1.11 8.07 7.21
C ILE A 254 -2.62 7.94 7.37
N THR A 255 -3.12 7.30 8.44
CA THR A 255 -4.55 7.01 8.59
C THR A 255 -5.16 7.50 9.89
N ASP A 256 -4.36 8.01 10.84
CA ASP A 256 -4.92 8.47 12.10
C ASP A 256 -5.83 9.70 11.91
N GLU A 257 -6.99 9.65 12.54
CA GLU A 257 -8.07 10.62 12.32
C GLU A 257 -7.68 12.06 12.63
N HIS A 258 -6.74 12.30 13.52
CA HIS A 258 -6.36 13.66 13.90
C HIS A 258 -5.66 14.43 12.76
N TYR A 259 -5.11 13.75 11.77
CA TYR A 259 -4.48 14.39 10.58
C TYR A 259 -5.51 14.86 9.54
N LEU A 260 -6.75 14.39 9.60
CA LEU A 260 -7.81 14.76 8.64
C LEU A 260 -8.12 16.26 8.63
N LEU A 261 -7.92 16.94 9.75
CA LEU A 261 -8.24 18.38 9.89
C LEU A 261 -7.17 19.28 9.26
N ASP A 262 -5.91 18.86 9.26
CA ASP A 262 -4.80 19.59 8.63
C ASP A 262 -3.77 18.61 8.01
N PRO A 263 -4.15 17.95 6.91
CA PRO A 263 -3.26 17.00 6.26
C PRO A 263 -2.03 17.68 5.63
N VAL A 264 -2.12 18.99 5.33
CA VAL A 264 -0.98 19.77 4.84
C VAL A 264 0.11 19.82 5.89
N ALA A 265 -0.22 20.21 7.13
CA ALA A 265 0.74 20.25 8.22
C ALA A 265 1.32 18.87 8.52
N ALA A 266 0.49 17.81 8.48
CA ALA A 266 0.91 16.43 8.67
C ALA A 266 1.96 16.02 7.64
N ASP A 267 1.68 16.18 6.34
CA ASP A 267 2.60 15.81 5.27
C ASP A 267 3.91 16.62 5.33
N PHE A 268 3.84 17.93 5.60
CA PHE A 268 5.04 18.75 5.74
C PHE A 268 5.91 18.31 6.91
N GLN A 269 5.33 18.01 8.07
CA GLN A 269 6.08 17.51 9.22
C GLN A 269 6.65 16.12 8.95
N ASN A 270 5.89 15.24 8.32
CA ASN A 270 6.33 13.89 7.95
C ASN A 270 7.57 13.93 7.05
N ILE A 271 7.50 14.69 5.95
CA ILE A 271 8.61 14.82 5.00
C ILE A 271 9.80 15.54 5.65
N HIS A 272 9.58 16.57 6.47
CA HIS A 272 10.66 17.23 7.21
C HIS A 272 11.46 16.24 8.09
N ASN A 273 10.80 15.27 8.72
CA ASN A 273 11.46 14.24 9.52
C ASN A 273 12.24 13.22 8.65
N LEU A 274 11.85 13.02 7.38
CA LEU A 274 12.55 12.18 6.41
C LEU A 274 13.72 12.89 5.71
N GLU A 275 13.68 14.22 5.55
CA GLU A 275 14.63 15.01 4.75
C GLU A 275 16.10 14.76 5.12
N ARG A 276 16.41 14.57 6.41
CA ARG A 276 17.78 14.28 6.88
C ARG A 276 18.38 12.99 6.30
N TYR A 277 17.53 12.12 5.74
CA TYR A 277 17.94 10.85 5.13
C TYR A 277 17.92 10.89 3.61
N PHE A 278 17.49 11.98 2.96
CA PHE A 278 17.50 12.06 1.51
C PHE A 278 18.93 12.18 0.96
N ALA A 279 19.24 11.33 -0.02
CA ALA A 279 20.59 11.27 -0.63
C ALA A 279 20.89 12.46 -1.52
N ASP A 280 19.89 13.01 -2.17
CA ASP A 280 19.96 14.05 -3.19
C ASP A 280 20.00 15.47 -2.61
N GLU A 281 19.94 15.63 -1.30
CA GLU A 281 20.06 16.92 -0.59
C GLU A 281 21.46 17.18 0.02
N ARG A 282 22.48 16.40 -0.37
CA ARG A 282 23.84 16.47 0.21
C ARG A 282 24.89 16.97 -0.78
#